data_5a5198a28503fd06b9c7ced964cf8c4c
#
_entry.id   5a5198a28503fd06b9c7ced964cf8c4c
#
_cell.length_a   1.000
_cell.length_b   1.000
_cell.length_c   1.000
_cell.angle_alpha   90.00
_cell.angle_beta   90.00
_cell.angle_gamma   90.00
#
_symmetry.space_group_name_H-M   'P 1'
#
loop_
_entity.id
_entity.type
_entity.pdbx_description
1 polymer ?
#
loop_
_entity_poly.entity_id
_entity_poly.type
_entity_poly.pdbx_seq_one_letter_code
_entity_poly.pdbx_strand_id
1 'polypeptide(L)'
;MNRTEQILDELRSALSPDVLTQIPGFAREISQSGQICCYGVGREGLIIKAFVMRLYHLGFAAHVVGDMTTPRLGINDMLIVSAGPGNFSTVAALVDVARKAGSKVVCITSEPDGLVPLSADMVVNLPAQTMATTKKGNVVTSILPMGSLYEVIMFLFFELLVLEIRDVLGISYDDMSAMHTNLE
;
A
#
# COMPACT_ATOMS: atom_id res chain seq x y z
N MET A 1 -4.52 18.19 -25.90
CA MET A 1 -3.91 17.89 -24.58
C MET A 1 -2.65 17.08 -24.84
N ASN A 2 -1.53 17.48 -24.28
CA ASN A 2 -0.30 16.70 -24.41
C ASN A 2 -0.34 15.50 -23.45
N ARG A 3 0.58 14.53 -23.64
CA ARG A 3 0.59 13.29 -22.83
C ARG A 3 0.81 13.58 -21.34
N THR A 4 1.60 14.58 -21.02
CA THR A 4 1.88 14.94 -19.61
C THR A 4 0.61 15.46 -18.93
N GLU A 5 -0.12 16.37 -19.57
CA GLU A 5 -1.39 16.88 -19.06
C GLU A 5 -2.41 15.76 -18.88
N GLN A 6 -2.50 14.85 -19.86
CA GLN A 6 -3.40 13.70 -19.76
C GLN A 6 -3.06 12.82 -18.56
N ILE A 7 -1.78 12.48 -18.36
CA ILE A 7 -1.36 11.66 -17.19
C ILE A 7 -1.68 12.38 -15.89
N LEU A 8 -1.41 13.68 -15.78
CA LEU A 8 -1.70 14.45 -14.57
C LEU A 8 -3.20 14.48 -14.27
N ASP A 9 -4.07 14.57 -15.27
CA ASP A 9 -5.52 14.53 -15.09
C ASP A 9 -6.01 13.13 -14.68
N GLU A 10 -5.44 12.06 -15.23
CA GLU A 10 -5.69 10.68 -14.81
C GLU A 10 -5.30 10.47 -13.35
N LEU A 11 -4.12 10.97 -12.92
CA LEU A 11 -3.66 10.90 -11.53
C LEU A 11 -4.61 11.67 -10.59
N ARG A 12 -5.01 12.90 -10.93
CA ARG A 12 -5.98 13.67 -10.13
C ARG A 12 -7.31 12.94 -9.99
N SER A 13 -7.78 12.33 -11.08
CA SER A 13 -9.05 11.59 -11.08
C SER A 13 -9.00 10.35 -10.20
N ALA A 14 -7.86 9.64 -10.21
CA ALA A 14 -7.68 8.42 -9.42
C ALA A 14 -7.38 8.70 -7.93
N LEU A 15 -6.74 9.85 -7.60
CA LEU A 15 -6.57 10.35 -6.22
C LEU A 15 -7.72 11.29 -5.83
N SER A 16 -8.95 10.85 -6.05
CA SER A 16 -10.14 11.60 -5.71
C SER A 16 -10.24 11.88 -4.19
N PRO A 17 -11.03 12.89 -3.76
CA PRO A 17 -11.28 13.13 -2.34
C PRO A 17 -11.74 11.88 -1.59
N ASP A 18 -12.57 11.04 -2.19
CA ASP A 18 -13.05 9.79 -1.58
C ASP A 18 -11.91 8.81 -1.30
N VAL A 19 -10.92 8.70 -2.19
CA VAL A 19 -9.72 7.90 -1.97
C VAL A 19 -8.94 8.44 -0.78
N LEU A 20 -8.78 9.75 -0.68
CA LEU A 20 -8.01 10.40 0.38
C LEU A 20 -8.65 10.28 1.76
N THR A 21 -9.97 10.11 1.85
CA THR A 21 -10.66 9.86 3.15
C THR A 21 -10.22 8.59 3.85
N GLN A 22 -9.58 7.66 3.14
CA GLN A 22 -9.08 6.39 3.70
C GLN A 22 -7.78 6.58 4.50
N ILE A 23 -7.04 7.67 4.27
CA ILE A 23 -5.70 7.91 4.84
C ILE A 23 -5.73 7.98 6.37
N PRO A 24 -6.58 8.80 7.04
CA PRO A 24 -6.54 8.90 8.50
C PRO A 24 -6.86 7.59 9.22
N GLY A 25 -7.78 6.80 8.66
CA GLY A 25 -8.10 5.46 9.17
C GLY A 25 -6.90 4.52 9.08
N PHE A 26 -6.24 4.48 7.93
CA PHE A 26 -5.09 3.62 7.73
C PHE A 26 -3.86 4.06 8.55
N ALA A 27 -3.62 5.37 8.66
CA ALA A 27 -2.56 5.93 9.51
C ALA A 27 -2.72 5.51 10.98
N ARG A 28 -3.96 5.54 11.50
CA ARG A 28 -4.27 5.08 12.86
C ARG A 28 -3.96 3.60 13.06
N GLU A 29 -4.34 2.76 12.10
CA GLU A 29 -4.08 1.32 12.17
C GLU A 29 -2.57 1.02 12.18
N ILE A 30 -1.80 1.67 11.32
CA ILE A 30 -0.33 1.58 11.30
C ILE A 30 0.25 2.01 12.65
N SER A 31 -0.20 3.15 13.19
CA SER A 31 0.34 3.72 14.43
C SER A 31 0.10 2.85 15.67
N GLN A 32 -0.85 1.93 15.61
CA GLN A 32 -1.19 1.01 16.70
C GLN A 32 -0.57 -0.39 16.52
N SER A 33 0.11 -0.63 15.41
CA SER A 33 0.66 -1.95 15.10
C SER A 33 2.04 -2.17 15.70
N GLY A 34 2.32 -3.40 16.07
CA GLY A 34 3.65 -3.86 16.49
C GLY A 34 4.57 -4.06 15.29
N GLN A 35 4.75 -5.31 14.84
CA GLN A 35 5.47 -5.59 13.60
C GLN A 35 4.58 -5.33 12.38
N ILE A 36 5.14 -4.73 11.35
CA ILE A 36 4.44 -4.49 10.09
C ILE A 36 5.19 -5.23 8.98
N CYS A 37 4.58 -6.26 8.43
CA CYS A 37 5.12 -6.95 7.26
C CYS A 37 4.35 -6.53 6.01
N CYS A 38 5.06 -6.28 4.91
CA CYS A 38 4.46 -5.81 3.67
C CYS A 38 4.82 -6.73 2.50
N TYR A 39 3.88 -6.94 1.58
CA TYR A 39 4.10 -7.75 0.39
C TYR A 39 3.32 -7.26 -0.82
N GLY A 40 3.91 -7.40 -1.99
CA GLY A 40 3.29 -7.18 -3.30
C GLY A 40 4.02 -7.96 -4.38
N VAL A 41 3.36 -8.19 -5.49
CA VAL A 41 3.90 -8.95 -6.63
C VAL A 41 4.40 -7.99 -7.72
N GLY A 42 5.52 -8.31 -8.35
CA GLY A 42 6.04 -7.54 -9.48
C GLY A 42 6.30 -6.07 -9.13
N ARG A 43 5.83 -5.14 -9.96
CA ARG A 43 6.01 -3.70 -9.75
C ARG A 43 5.27 -3.18 -8.51
N GLU A 44 4.10 -3.75 -8.18
CA GLU A 44 3.42 -3.46 -6.91
C GLU A 44 4.37 -3.74 -5.72
N GLY A 45 5.12 -4.85 -5.77
CA GLY A 45 6.10 -5.19 -4.75
C GLY A 45 7.27 -4.19 -4.65
N LEU A 46 7.68 -3.55 -5.74
CA LEU A 46 8.69 -2.49 -5.71
C LEU A 46 8.18 -1.24 -4.98
N ILE A 47 6.93 -0.86 -5.21
CA ILE A 47 6.28 0.25 -4.50
C ILE A 47 6.10 -0.08 -3.01
N ILE A 48 5.69 -1.30 -2.69
CA ILE A 48 5.61 -1.79 -1.31
C ILE A 48 6.97 -1.69 -0.60
N LYS A 49 8.07 -2.06 -1.25
CA LYS A 49 9.43 -1.92 -0.68
C LYS A 49 9.79 -0.47 -0.40
N ALA A 50 9.45 0.46 -1.30
CA ALA A 50 9.63 1.88 -1.08
C ALA A 50 8.83 2.37 0.14
N PHE A 51 7.61 1.90 0.30
CA PHE A 51 6.77 2.22 1.46
C PHE A 51 7.34 1.65 2.77
N VAL A 52 7.82 0.40 2.77
CA VAL A 52 8.51 -0.19 3.95
C VAL A 52 9.67 0.67 4.41
N MET A 53 10.48 1.18 3.48
CA MET A 53 11.57 2.09 3.81
C MET A 53 11.06 3.38 4.48
N ARG A 54 9.94 3.95 4.03
CA ARG A 54 9.32 5.12 4.68
C ARG A 54 8.79 4.81 6.08
N LEU A 55 8.15 3.65 6.27
CA LEU A 55 7.72 3.21 7.61
C LEU A 55 8.91 3.05 8.56
N TYR A 56 10.03 2.50 8.07
CA TYR A 56 11.27 2.42 8.84
C TYR A 56 11.80 3.81 9.22
N HIS A 57 11.79 4.77 8.29
CA HIS A 57 12.20 6.15 8.59
C HIS A 57 11.28 6.85 9.61
N LEU A 58 10.01 6.44 9.69
CA LEU A 58 9.07 6.88 10.72
C LEU A 58 9.27 6.15 12.07
N GLY A 59 10.23 5.23 12.17
CA GLY A 59 10.54 4.49 13.39
C GLY A 59 9.74 3.20 13.61
N PHE A 60 8.97 2.75 12.63
CA PHE A 60 8.21 1.49 12.72
C PHE A 60 9.09 0.27 12.49
N ALA A 61 8.75 -0.83 13.15
CA ALA A 61 9.32 -2.16 12.87
C ALA A 61 8.69 -2.73 11.60
N ALA A 62 9.16 -2.26 10.44
CA ALA A 62 8.60 -2.56 9.13
C ALA A 62 9.53 -3.49 8.31
N HIS A 63 8.96 -4.49 7.65
CA HIS A 63 9.68 -5.57 6.99
C HIS A 63 9.03 -5.91 5.64
N VAL A 64 9.85 -6.37 4.70
CA VAL A 64 9.38 -6.96 3.44
C VAL A 64 9.26 -8.46 3.61
N VAL A 65 8.08 -9.03 3.32
CA VAL A 65 7.92 -10.50 3.33
C VAL A 65 8.80 -11.13 2.26
N GLY A 66 9.57 -12.12 2.68
CA GLY A 66 10.56 -12.81 1.83
C GLY A 66 12.01 -12.44 2.14
N ASP A 67 12.26 -11.37 2.88
CA ASP A 67 13.60 -11.11 3.42
C ASP A 67 13.90 -12.13 4.54
N MET A 68 15.16 -12.54 4.66
CA MET A 68 15.59 -13.55 5.64
C MET A 68 15.36 -13.12 7.09
N THR A 69 15.18 -11.84 7.33
CA THR A 69 14.93 -11.24 8.64
C THR A 69 13.46 -10.90 8.88
N THR A 70 12.55 -11.38 8.02
CA THR A 70 11.10 -11.19 8.22
C THR A 70 10.66 -11.84 9.54
N PRO A 71 10.08 -11.08 10.49
CA PRO A 71 9.66 -11.63 11.77
C PRO A 71 8.41 -12.49 11.63
N ARG A 72 8.15 -13.30 12.65
CA ARG A 72 6.85 -13.94 12.81
C ARG A 72 5.80 -12.92 13.21
N LEU A 73 4.68 -12.91 12.51
CA LEU A 73 3.52 -12.10 12.87
C LEU A 73 2.66 -12.79 13.94
N GLY A 74 1.99 -11.99 14.77
CA GLY A 74 1.05 -12.42 15.79
C GLY A 74 -0.05 -11.39 16.04
N ILE A 75 -0.72 -11.49 17.19
CA ILE A 75 -1.74 -10.54 17.63
C ILE A 75 -1.07 -9.15 17.79
N ASN A 76 -1.74 -8.08 17.36
CA ASN A 76 -1.25 -6.69 17.31
C ASN A 76 -0.25 -6.40 16.17
N ASP A 77 0.14 -7.39 15.38
CA ASP A 77 0.96 -7.17 14.20
C ASP A 77 0.09 -6.98 12.95
N MET A 78 0.69 -6.48 11.88
CA MET A 78 -0.02 -6.17 10.65
C MET A 78 0.67 -6.78 9.44
N LEU A 79 -0.13 -7.36 8.53
CA LEU A 79 0.28 -7.66 7.16
C LEU A 79 -0.37 -6.65 6.21
N ILE A 80 0.43 -5.89 5.48
CA ILE A 80 -0.03 -5.00 4.40
C ILE A 80 0.29 -5.66 3.07
N VAL A 81 -0.72 -5.86 2.24
CA VAL A 81 -0.55 -6.47 0.91
C VAL A 81 -1.10 -5.59 -0.19
N SER A 82 -0.47 -5.63 -1.38
CA SER A 82 -1.05 -5.12 -2.60
C SER A 82 -1.53 -6.28 -3.47
N ALA A 83 -2.79 -6.20 -3.88
CA ALA A 83 -3.42 -7.08 -4.85
C ALA A 83 -4.29 -6.23 -5.79
N GLY A 84 -3.64 -5.43 -6.64
CA GLY A 84 -4.30 -4.50 -7.55
C GLY A 84 -5.47 -5.13 -8.32
N PRO A 85 -5.30 -6.30 -8.96
CA PRO A 85 -6.38 -7.02 -9.65
C PRO A 85 -7.33 -7.81 -8.72
N GLY A 86 -7.26 -7.63 -7.40
CA GLY A 86 -8.12 -8.29 -6.42
C GLY A 86 -7.73 -9.73 -6.07
N ASN A 87 -6.81 -10.35 -6.82
CA ASN A 87 -6.35 -11.71 -6.52
C ASN A 87 -4.97 -12.00 -7.10
N PHE A 88 -4.09 -12.50 -6.23
CA PHE A 88 -2.86 -13.21 -6.58
C PHE A 88 -2.72 -14.41 -5.62
N SER A 89 -2.46 -15.59 -6.15
CA SER A 89 -2.37 -16.81 -5.35
C SER A 89 -1.34 -16.73 -4.23
N THR A 90 -0.19 -16.12 -4.48
CA THR A 90 0.86 -15.90 -3.48
C THR A 90 0.42 -14.94 -2.39
N VAL A 91 -0.27 -13.86 -2.74
CA VAL A 91 -0.83 -12.90 -1.76
C VAL A 91 -1.91 -13.57 -0.92
N ALA A 92 -2.82 -14.32 -1.55
CA ALA A 92 -3.88 -15.04 -0.84
C ALA A 92 -3.32 -16.03 0.19
N ALA A 93 -2.25 -16.75 -0.16
CA ALA A 93 -1.59 -17.68 0.76
C ALA A 93 -0.97 -16.96 1.98
N LEU A 94 -0.33 -15.81 1.77
CA LEU A 94 0.24 -15.00 2.86
C LEU A 94 -0.85 -14.41 3.77
N VAL A 95 -1.94 -13.95 3.19
CA VAL A 95 -3.12 -13.45 3.93
C VAL A 95 -3.70 -14.56 4.83
N ASP A 96 -3.84 -15.78 4.32
CA ASP A 96 -4.30 -16.93 5.11
C ASP A 96 -3.37 -17.24 6.29
N VAL A 97 -2.06 -17.19 6.08
CA VAL A 97 -1.06 -17.38 7.14
C VAL A 97 -1.16 -16.28 8.21
N ALA A 98 -1.25 -15.01 7.81
CA ALA A 98 -1.34 -13.89 8.74
C ALA A 98 -2.63 -13.93 9.57
N ARG A 99 -3.76 -14.22 8.95
CA ARG A 99 -5.05 -14.39 9.65
C ARG A 99 -5.04 -15.53 10.65
N LYS A 100 -4.45 -16.68 10.31
CA LYS A 100 -4.27 -17.80 11.24
C LYS A 100 -3.36 -17.45 12.43
N ALA A 101 -2.43 -16.52 12.24
CA ALA A 101 -1.58 -16.00 13.30
C ALA A 101 -2.29 -14.94 14.19
N GLY A 102 -3.47 -14.48 13.80
CA GLY A 102 -4.22 -13.44 14.50
C GLY A 102 -3.78 -12.01 14.18
N SER A 103 -2.98 -11.84 13.13
CA SER A 103 -2.52 -10.51 12.69
C SER A 103 -3.61 -9.80 11.89
N LYS A 104 -3.64 -8.47 11.97
CA LYS A 104 -4.49 -7.65 11.12
C LYS A 104 -3.98 -7.67 9.67
N VAL A 105 -4.89 -7.77 8.71
CA VAL A 105 -4.57 -7.74 7.28
C VAL A 105 -5.17 -6.50 6.64
N VAL A 106 -4.32 -5.71 5.96
CA VAL A 106 -4.73 -4.58 5.13
C VAL A 106 -4.43 -4.92 3.67
N CYS A 107 -5.42 -4.79 2.80
CA CYS A 107 -5.26 -5.01 1.36
C CYS A 107 -5.44 -3.72 0.59
N ILE A 108 -4.45 -3.35 -0.22
CA ILE A 108 -4.54 -2.29 -1.21
C ILE A 108 -4.93 -2.92 -2.55
N THR A 109 -5.98 -2.40 -3.18
CA THR A 109 -6.53 -3.00 -4.40
C THR A 109 -7.27 -1.98 -5.27
N SER A 110 -7.47 -2.30 -6.53
CA SER A 110 -8.41 -1.63 -7.44
C SER A 110 -9.74 -2.40 -7.59
N GLU A 111 -9.77 -3.63 -7.08
CA GLU A 111 -10.91 -4.55 -7.20
C GLU A 111 -11.35 -5.01 -5.79
N PRO A 112 -12.11 -4.18 -5.06
CA PRO A 112 -12.44 -4.44 -3.64
C PRO A 112 -13.28 -5.72 -3.43
N ASP A 113 -13.96 -6.20 -4.45
CA ASP A 113 -14.75 -7.44 -4.42
C ASP A 113 -13.92 -8.69 -4.77
N GLY A 114 -12.60 -8.55 -4.94
CA GLY A 114 -11.69 -9.65 -5.22
C GLY A 114 -11.48 -10.58 -4.02
N LEU A 115 -10.94 -11.79 -4.26
CA LEU A 115 -10.76 -12.81 -3.22
C LEU A 115 -9.83 -12.35 -2.08
N VAL A 116 -8.77 -11.62 -2.40
CA VAL A 116 -7.81 -11.14 -1.39
C VAL A 116 -8.43 -10.03 -0.53
N PRO A 117 -8.99 -8.94 -1.08
CA PRO A 117 -9.60 -7.89 -0.26
C PRO A 117 -10.80 -8.41 0.56
N LEU A 118 -11.62 -9.34 0.06
CA LEU A 118 -12.70 -9.95 0.85
C LEU A 118 -12.20 -10.74 2.07
N SER A 119 -10.91 -11.09 2.08
CA SER A 119 -10.27 -11.78 3.21
C SER A 119 -9.49 -10.85 4.13
N ALA A 120 -9.43 -9.55 3.83
CA ALA A 120 -8.73 -8.55 4.63
C ALA A 120 -9.62 -7.94 5.72
N ASP A 121 -9.02 -7.45 6.79
CA ASP A 121 -9.71 -6.73 7.87
C ASP A 121 -9.96 -5.26 7.48
N MET A 122 -9.10 -4.71 6.61
CA MET A 122 -9.22 -3.38 6.03
C MET A 122 -8.88 -3.42 4.55
N VAL A 123 -9.68 -2.74 3.74
CA VAL A 123 -9.45 -2.58 2.30
C VAL A 123 -9.20 -1.11 2.00
N VAL A 124 -8.09 -0.83 1.31
CA VAL A 124 -7.78 0.47 0.72
C VAL A 124 -8.06 0.37 -0.78
N ASN A 125 -9.12 1.01 -1.22
CA ASN A 125 -9.51 1.00 -2.63
C ASN A 125 -8.86 2.16 -3.40
N LEU A 126 -8.04 1.82 -4.39
CA LEU A 126 -7.42 2.75 -5.33
C LEU A 126 -7.99 2.48 -6.74
N PRO A 127 -9.03 3.21 -7.19
CA PRO A 127 -9.80 2.89 -8.38
C PRO A 127 -9.04 3.27 -9.66
N ALA A 128 -7.90 2.66 -9.90
CA ALA A 128 -7.03 2.89 -11.04
C ALA A 128 -6.82 1.60 -11.83
N GLN A 129 -6.66 1.72 -13.15
CA GLN A 129 -6.44 0.59 -14.04
C GLN A 129 -5.23 -0.24 -13.63
N THR A 130 -5.42 -1.54 -13.47
CA THR A 130 -4.38 -2.56 -13.30
C THR A 130 -4.13 -3.30 -14.62
N MET A 131 -3.08 -4.14 -14.66
CA MET A 131 -2.80 -4.96 -15.85
C MET A 131 -3.90 -5.99 -16.17
N ALA A 132 -4.70 -6.37 -15.20
CA ALA A 132 -5.78 -7.35 -15.34
C ALA A 132 -7.18 -6.70 -15.35
N THR A 133 -7.28 -5.38 -15.31
CA THR A 133 -8.57 -4.69 -15.33
C THR A 133 -9.29 -4.98 -16.65
N THR A 134 -10.31 -5.80 -16.60
CA THR A 134 -11.32 -5.88 -17.65
C THR A 134 -12.25 -4.70 -17.44
N LYS A 135 -12.48 -3.86 -18.46
CA LYS A 135 -13.25 -2.59 -18.47
C LYS A 135 -14.65 -2.66 -17.81
N LYS A 136 -14.74 -2.98 -16.53
CA LYS A 136 -15.97 -3.03 -15.75
C LYS A 136 -15.80 -2.20 -14.47
N GLY A 137 -16.70 -1.24 -14.24
CA GLY A 137 -16.76 -0.44 -13.03
C GLY A 137 -16.19 0.98 -13.14
N ASN A 138 -16.11 1.67 -12.00
CA ASN A 138 -15.65 3.06 -11.87
C ASN A 138 -14.12 3.19 -11.78
N VAL A 139 -13.39 2.40 -12.56
CA VAL A 139 -11.92 2.42 -12.57
C VAL A 139 -11.44 3.48 -13.55
N VAL A 140 -10.56 4.36 -13.13
CA VAL A 140 -9.90 5.34 -14.00
C VAL A 140 -9.00 4.61 -14.98
N THR A 141 -9.30 4.73 -16.26
CA THR A 141 -8.46 4.20 -17.34
C THR A 141 -7.29 5.12 -17.65
N SER A 142 -6.22 4.58 -18.22
CA SER A 142 -4.99 5.32 -18.44
C SER A 142 -4.35 5.05 -19.79
N ILE A 143 -3.62 6.05 -20.30
CA ILE A 143 -2.67 5.88 -21.39
C ILE A 143 -1.37 5.19 -20.94
N LEU A 144 -1.13 5.13 -19.62
CA LEU A 144 0.03 4.42 -19.08
C LEU A 144 -0.14 2.91 -19.29
N PRO A 145 0.93 2.20 -19.72
CA PRO A 145 0.82 0.79 -20.08
C PRO A 145 0.66 -0.11 -18.85
N MET A 146 0.00 -1.25 -19.05
CA MET A 146 0.03 -2.42 -18.17
C MET A 146 -0.28 -2.15 -16.68
N GLY A 147 -1.22 -1.24 -16.39
CA GLY A 147 -1.63 -0.95 -15.02
C GLY A 147 -0.71 0.02 -14.27
N SER A 148 0.22 0.68 -14.96
CA SER A 148 1.12 1.64 -14.33
C SER A 148 0.38 2.76 -13.57
N LEU A 149 -0.85 3.11 -13.95
CA LEU A 149 -1.62 4.10 -13.21
C LEU A 149 -1.85 3.65 -11.77
N TYR A 150 -2.28 2.40 -11.56
CA TYR A 150 -2.48 1.86 -10.21
C TYR A 150 -1.19 1.93 -9.37
N GLU A 151 -0.07 1.54 -9.97
CA GLU A 151 1.23 1.55 -9.30
C GLU A 151 1.67 2.97 -8.91
N VAL A 152 1.51 3.96 -9.80
CA VAL A 152 1.85 5.36 -9.51
C VAL A 152 0.92 5.95 -8.45
N ILE A 153 -0.38 5.67 -8.52
CA ILE A 153 -1.35 6.11 -7.50
C ILE A 153 -1.04 5.49 -6.15
N MET A 154 -0.69 4.21 -6.09
CA MET A 154 -0.30 3.54 -4.86
C MET A 154 0.93 4.19 -4.22
N PHE A 155 1.94 4.54 -5.04
CA PHE A 155 3.12 5.26 -4.56
C PHE A 155 2.74 6.62 -3.96
N LEU A 156 1.97 7.43 -4.68
CA LEU A 156 1.52 8.74 -4.20
C LEU A 156 0.63 8.64 -2.96
N PHE A 157 -0.25 7.67 -2.91
CA PHE A 157 -1.10 7.40 -1.75
C PHE A 157 -0.25 7.08 -0.51
N PHE A 158 0.79 6.27 -0.66
CA PHE A 158 1.70 5.97 0.44
C PHE A 158 2.50 7.19 0.90
N GLU A 159 2.95 8.05 0.00
CA GLU A 159 3.63 9.30 0.40
C GLU A 159 2.68 10.23 1.18
N LEU A 160 1.40 10.34 0.76
CA LEU A 160 0.39 11.10 1.52
C LEU A 160 0.10 10.46 2.88
N LEU A 161 0.03 9.13 2.96
CA LEU A 161 -0.13 8.39 4.20
C LEU A 161 1.06 8.62 5.16
N VAL A 162 2.28 8.65 4.64
CA VAL A 162 3.50 8.97 5.41
C VAL A 162 3.43 10.38 5.99
N LEU A 163 2.95 11.36 5.22
CA LEU A 163 2.74 12.73 5.72
C LEU A 163 1.71 12.76 6.86
N GLU A 164 0.59 12.07 6.72
CA GLU A 164 -0.43 11.97 7.76
C GLU A 164 0.11 11.33 9.04
N ILE A 165 0.81 10.19 8.92
CA ILE A 165 1.42 9.50 10.08
C ILE A 165 2.43 10.41 10.77
N ARG A 166 3.30 11.06 10.01
CA ARG A 166 4.28 12.01 10.53
C ARG A 166 3.62 13.13 11.35
N ASP A 167 2.58 13.72 10.79
CA ASP A 167 1.88 14.85 11.42
C ASP A 167 1.13 14.42 12.69
N VAL A 168 0.46 13.26 12.66
CA VAL A 168 -0.25 12.69 13.82
C VAL A 168 0.70 12.33 14.96
N LEU A 169 1.87 11.79 14.64
CA LEU A 169 2.87 11.37 15.64
C LEU A 169 3.86 12.49 16.02
N GLY A 170 3.82 13.64 15.35
CA GLY A 170 4.73 14.77 15.60
C GLY A 170 6.19 14.46 15.23
N ILE A 171 6.42 13.55 14.28
CA ILE A 171 7.76 13.16 13.82
C ILE A 171 8.33 14.28 12.94
N SER A 172 9.51 14.79 13.28
CA SER A 172 10.16 15.81 12.47
C SER A 172 10.87 15.23 11.24
N TYR A 173 11.23 16.10 10.29
CA TYR A 173 12.08 15.71 9.17
C TYR A 173 13.47 15.23 9.64
N ASP A 174 14.01 15.86 10.68
CA ASP A 174 15.32 15.49 11.23
C ASP A 174 15.28 14.10 11.88
N ASP A 175 14.18 13.74 12.57
CA ASP A 175 13.99 12.39 13.11
C ASP A 175 13.99 11.35 12.01
N MET A 176 13.24 11.59 10.92
CA MET A 176 13.23 10.70 9.76
C MET A 176 14.60 10.60 9.09
N SER A 177 15.30 11.72 8.98
CA SER A 177 16.65 11.76 8.38
C SER A 177 17.68 11.00 9.22
N ALA A 178 17.55 11.06 10.55
CA ALA A 178 18.43 10.32 11.47
C ALA A 178 18.27 8.78 11.35
N MET A 179 17.09 8.32 10.88
CA MET A 179 16.84 6.89 10.62
C MET A 179 17.36 6.43 9.25
N HIS A 180 17.83 7.35 8.41
CA HIS A 180 18.36 6.99 7.09
C HIS A 180 19.69 6.23 7.24
N THR A 181 19.91 5.26 6.35
CA THR A 181 21.16 4.48 6.34
C THR A 181 22.38 5.36 6.10
N ASN A 182 23.48 5.04 6.75
CA ASN A 182 24.80 5.65 6.51
C ASN A 182 25.68 4.83 5.53
N LEU A 183 25.06 3.84 4.86
CA LEU A 183 25.77 2.94 3.93
C LEU A 183 25.56 3.33 2.46
N GLU A 184 24.91 4.47 2.19
CA GLU A 184 24.74 5.04 0.87
C GLU A 184 25.73 6.18 0.61
#